data_51d5de211caf72fb8898df9a2f20bbf4
#
_entry.id   51d5de211caf72fb8898df9a2f20bbf4
#
_cell.length_a   1.000
_cell.length_b   1.000
_cell.length_c   1.000
_cell.angle_alpha   90.00
_cell.angle_beta   90.00
_cell.angle_gamma   90.00
#
_symmetry.space_group_name_H-M   'P 1'
#
loop_
_entity.id
_entity.type
_entity.pdbx_description
1 polymer ?
#
loop_
_entity_poly.entity_id
_entity_poly.type
_entity_poly.pdbx_seq_one_letter_code
_entity_poly.pdbx_strand_id
1 'polypeptide(L)'
;LFADPNRDLLGVKTSESMDAVIDAVLEQNFDFDFVAVTGDLSQDYSLRSYEHFAQKIARLQKPVFFLPGNHDDGPLMYRIFDKLGVNIAKNVITPKWQYIFLNSEVYAVAHGWILRDQLDYAAYCAHRSPSQHVCILVHHLPLLVGSRWLDTQTMHNSDEFNTYIHRINNVRAIVSGHIH
;
A
#
# COMPACT_ATOMS: atom_id res chain seq x y z
N LEU A 1 1.54 12.80 -3.19
CA LEU A 1 1.70 14.20 -2.76
C LEU A 1 3.06 14.77 -3.18
N PHE A 2 3.26 16.08 -3.04
CA PHE A 2 4.52 16.78 -3.30
C PHE A 2 5.02 17.50 -2.05
N ALA A 3 6.32 17.87 -2.04
CA ALA A 3 6.89 18.76 -1.03
C ALA A 3 6.20 20.14 -1.00
N ASP A 4 5.85 20.67 -2.17
CA ASP A 4 5.01 21.86 -2.31
C ASP A 4 3.53 21.43 -2.41
N PRO A 5 2.68 21.76 -1.43
CA PRO A 5 1.27 21.37 -1.42
C PRO A 5 0.45 22.05 -2.54
N ASN A 6 0.96 23.11 -3.16
CA ASN A 6 0.29 23.81 -4.26
C ASN A 6 0.60 23.22 -5.63
N ARG A 7 1.57 22.30 -5.71
CA ARG A 7 1.95 21.63 -6.95
C ARG A 7 0.84 20.70 -7.41
N ASP A 8 0.60 20.67 -8.72
CA ASP A 8 -0.35 19.75 -9.35
C ASP A 8 0.35 18.58 -10.04
N LEU A 9 -0.42 17.51 -10.27
CA LEU A 9 -0.12 16.40 -11.16
C LEU A 9 -1.17 16.38 -12.26
N LEU A 10 -0.77 16.67 -13.50
CA LEU A 10 -1.66 16.69 -14.67
C LEU A 10 -2.91 17.60 -14.47
N GLY A 11 -2.74 18.73 -13.80
CA GLY A 11 -3.81 19.68 -13.52
C GLY A 11 -4.62 19.40 -12.25
N VAL A 12 -4.29 18.32 -11.52
CA VAL A 12 -4.94 17.97 -10.24
C VAL A 12 -4.02 18.35 -9.08
N LYS A 13 -4.49 19.20 -8.19
CA LYS A 13 -3.81 19.49 -6.92
C LYS A 13 -3.98 18.31 -5.96
N THR A 14 -3.00 17.45 -5.92
CA THR A 14 -3.05 16.19 -5.16
C THR A 14 -3.29 16.40 -3.66
N SER A 15 -2.78 17.51 -3.10
CA SER A 15 -3.00 17.88 -1.70
C SER A 15 -4.46 18.21 -1.41
N GLU A 16 -5.11 19.03 -2.26
CA GLU A 16 -6.53 19.39 -2.13
C GLU A 16 -7.44 18.17 -2.38
N SER A 17 -7.06 17.31 -3.35
CA SER A 17 -7.80 16.08 -3.64
C SER A 17 -7.78 15.13 -2.44
N MET A 18 -6.64 14.96 -1.77
CA MET A 18 -6.56 14.13 -0.56
C MET A 18 -7.40 14.71 0.58
N ASP A 19 -7.39 16.03 0.78
CA ASP A 19 -8.24 16.66 1.79
C ASP A 19 -9.72 16.40 1.51
N ALA A 20 -10.16 16.56 0.27
CA ALA A 20 -11.54 16.30 -0.12
C ALA A 20 -11.98 14.85 0.14
N VAL A 21 -11.09 13.87 -0.11
CA VAL A 21 -11.37 12.45 0.20
C VAL A 21 -11.49 12.23 1.72
N ILE A 22 -10.56 12.80 2.50
CA ILE A 22 -10.60 12.69 3.96
C ILE A 22 -11.88 13.36 4.52
N ASP A 23 -12.24 14.54 4.03
CA ASP A 23 -13.45 15.25 4.43
C ASP A 23 -14.71 14.42 4.11
N ALA A 24 -14.79 13.82 2.94
CA ALA A 24 -15.89 12.94 2.56
C ALA A 24 -16.01 11.70 3.47
N VAL A 25 -14.88 11.10 3.87
CA VAL A 25 -14.89 9.97 4.83
C VAL A 25 -15.40 10.41 6.20
N LEU A 26 -14.96 11.58 6.68
CA LEU A 26 -15.39 12.13 7.97
C LEU A 26 -16.87 12.50 7.97
N GLU A 27 -17.36 13.13 6.89
CA GLU A 27 -18.78 13.52 6.73
C GLU A 27 -19.72 12.31 6.68
N GLN A 28 -19.31 11.23 6.01
CA GLN A 28 -20.11 10.00 5.92
C GLN A 28 -20.09 9.17 7.20
N ASN A 29 -19.21 9.51 8.14
CA ASN A 29 -19.08 8.86 9.45
C ASN A 29 -19.03 7.31 9.35
N PHE A 30 -18.25 6.79 8.40
CA PHE A 30 -18.05 5.36 8.24
C PHE A 30 -17.43 4.75 9.51
N ASP A 31 -18.00 3.65 9.96
CA ASP A 31 -17.37 2.82 10.99
C ASP A 31 -16.36 1.89 10.34
N PHE A 32 -15.06 2.14 10.58
CA PHE A 32 -13.95 1.32 10.09
C PHE A 32 -12.85 1.19 11.14
N ASP A 33 -12.11 0.09 11.10
CA ASP A 33 -11.10 -0.22 12.12
C ASP A 33 -9.76 0.43 11.84
N PHE A 34 -9.35 0.53 10.58
CA PHE A 34 -8.05 1.07 10.17
C PHE A 34 -8.06 1.53 8.71
N VAL A 35 -7.00 2.25 8.35
CA VAL A 35 -6.73 2.68 6.96
C VAL A 35 -5.58 1.83 6.41
N ALA A 36 -5.79 1.24 5.23
CA ALA A 36 -4.75 0.57 4.45
C ALA A 36 -4.35 1.45 3.26
N VAL A 37 -3.08 1.82 3.20
CA VAL A 37 -2.52 2.65 2.14
C VAL A 37 -1.66 1.79 1.23
N THR A 38 -2.04 1.71 -0.03
CA THR A 38 -1.47 0.78 -1.00
C THR A 38 -0.37 1.37 -1.89
N GLY A 39 0.32 2.41 -1.41
CA GLY A 39 1.49 3.00 -2.06
C GLY A 39 1.23 4.28 -2.83
N ASP A 40 2.28 4.81 -3.48
CA ASP A 40 2.30 6.06 -4.26
C ASP A 40 1.90 7.31 -3.46
N LEU A 41 2.47 7.43 -2.26
CA LEU A 41 2.20 8.55 -1.36
C LEU A 41 2.93 9.83 -1.76
N SER A 42 4.08 9.67 -2.40
CA SER A 42 4.92 10.76 -2.89
C SER A 42 4.96 10.78 -4.43
N GLN A 43 5.16 11.96 -5.00
CA GLN A 43 5.44 12.14 -6.44
C GLN A 43 6.85 12.69 -6.67
N ASP A 44 7.54 13.10 -5.61
CA ASP A 44 8.86 13.73 -5.69
C ASP A 44 9.87 13.12 -4.71
N TYR A 45 9.55 11.97 -4.12
CA TYR A 45 10.40 11.22 -3.19
C TYR A 45 10.88 12.05 -1.99
N SER A 46 10.19 13.15 -1.67
CA SER A 46 10.65 14.09 -0.66
C SER A 46 10.21 13.71 0.75
N LEU A 47 11.03 14.06 1.73
CA LEU A 47 10.68 13.98 3.15
C LEU A 47 9.36 14.72 3.43
N ARG A 48 9.19 15.91 2.85
CA ARG A 48 8.01 16.75 3.09
C ARG A 48 6.71 16.15 2.56
N SER A 49 6.74 15.44 1.44
CA SER A 49 5.53 14.79 0.92
C SER A 49 5.01 13.72 1.89
N TYR A 50 5.89 12.95 2.54
CA TYR A 50 5.52 11.98 3.58
C TYR A 50 5.03 12.63 4.87
N GLU A 51 5.66 13.75 5.27
CA GLU A 51 5.18 14.54 6.42
C GLU A 51 3.77 15.09 6.17
N HIS A 52 3.53 15.65 4.97
CA HIS A 52 2.20 16.12 4.57
C HIS A 52 1.17 14.99 4.57
N PHE A 53 1.53 13.82 4.04
CA PHE A 53 0.66 12.65 4.09
C PHE A 53 0.30 12.28 5.53
N ALA A 54 1.30 12.14 6.40
CA ALA A 54 1.09 11.76 7.80
C ALA A 54 0.18 12.75 8.54
N GLN A 55 0.39 14.06 8.33
CA GLN A 55 -0.46 15.10 8.92
C GLN A 55 -1.91 15.02 8.47
N LYS A 56 -2.14 14.81 7.16
CA LYS A 56 -3.49 14.72 6.60
C LYS A 56 -4.22 13.47 7.06
N ILE A 57 -3.59 12.31 6.96
CA ILE A 57 -4.23 11.04 7.28
C ILE A 57 -4.54 10.90 8.78
N ALA A 58 -3.78 11.59 9.64
CA ALA A 58 -4.03 11.62 11.08
C ALA A 58 -5.41 12.21 11.46
N ARG A 59 -6.02 13.01 10.58
CA ARG A 59 -7.37 13.56 10.76
C ARG A 59 -8.44 12.46 10.89
N LEU A 60 -8.21 11.29 10.33
CA LEU A 60 -9.12 10.15 10.43
C LEU A 60 -9.11 9.50 11.83
N GLN A 61 -8.12 9.78 12.67
CA GLN A 61 -7.99 9.26 14.03
C GLN A 61 -8.10 7.73 14.13
N LYS A 62 -7.62 7.03 13.10
CA LYS A 62 -7.61 5.56 13.01
C LYS A 62 -6.17 5.06 12.79
N PRO A 63 -5.86 3.82 13.17
CA PRO A 63 -4.59 3.21 12.82
C PRO A 63 -4.38 3.22 11.29
N VAL A 64 -3.18 3.58 10.84
CA VAL A 64 -2.81 3.60 9.42
C VAL A 64 -1.71 2.60 9.20
N PHE A 65 -1.89 1.70 8.24
CA PHE A 65 -0.90 0.75 7.76
C PHE A 65 -0.62 1.03 6.30
N PHE A 66 0.60 0.79 5.86
CA PHE A 66 1.04 1.20 4.52
C PHE A 66 2.06 0.23 3.92
N LEU A 67 2.19 0.31 2.62
CA LEU A 67 3.26 -0.26 1.82
C LEU A 67 3.71 0.76 0.77
N PRO A 68 4.95 0.68 0.26
CA PRO A 68 5.43 1.59 -0.78
C PRO A 68 4.90 1.22 -2.16
N GLY A 69 4.72 2.24 -3.02
CA GLY A 69 4.53 2.10 -4.45
C GLY A 69 5.80 2.48 -5.23
N ASN A 70 5.72 2.49 -6.55
CA ASN A 70 6.86 2.82 -7.42
C ASN A 70 7.22 4.32 -7.42
N HIS A 71 6.33 5.18 -6.95
CA HIS A 71 6.58 6.60 -6.71
C HIS A 71 7.04 6.91 -5.28
N ASP A 72 7.43 5.89 -4.50
CA ASP A 72 7.91 6.08 -3.15
C ASP A 72 9.40 5.71 -3.02
N ASP A 73 10.08 6.34 -2.06
CA ASP A 73 11.35 5.87 -1.50
C ASP A 73 11.01 5.08 -0.23
N GLY A 74 10.88 3.76 -0.36
CA GLY A 74 10.46 2.90 0.72
C GLY A 74 11.30 3.06 2.00
N PRO A 75 12.64 2.98 1.95
CA PRO A 75 13.51 3.21 3.11
C PRO A 75 13.29 4.57 3.79
N LEU A 76 13.15 5.65 3.01
CA LEU A 76 12.88 6.99 3.54
C LEU A 76 11.49 7.04 4.19
N MET A 77 10.48 6.52 3.52
CA MET A 77 9.10 6.49 3.98
C MET A 77 8.97 5.75 5.32
N TYR A 78 9.54 4.55 5.45
CA TYR A 78 9.52 3.80 6.71
C TYR A 78 10.21 4.56 7.85
N ARG A 79 11.36 5.18 7.59
CA ARG A 79 12.09 5.96 8.59
C ARG A 79 11.32 7.17 9.08
N ILE A 80 10.59 7.86 8.19
CA ILE A 80 9.80 9.04 8.54
C ILE A 80 8.57 8.63 9.33
N PHE A 81 7.86 7.62 8.87
CA PHE A 81 6.63 7.17 9.51
C PHE A 81 6.86 6.58 10.89
N ASP A 82 7.97 5.85 11.09
CA ASP A 82 8.39 5.41 12.42
C ASP A 82 8.59 6.59 13.38
N LYS A 83 9.28 7.66 12.93
CA LYS A 83 9.47 8.88 13.72
C LYS A 83 8.19 9.65 14.02
N LEU A 84 7.22 9.60 13.10
CA LEU A 84 5.93 10.29 13.24
C LEU A 84 4.88 9.44 13.97
N GLY A 85 5.23 8.23 14.40
CA GLY A 85 4.33 7.32 15.10
C GLY A 85 3.26 6.69 14.20
N VAL A 86 3.45 6.70 12.87
CA VAL A 86 2.62 5.93 11.94
C VAL A 86 3.01 4.45 12.05
N ASN A 87 2.02 3.57 12.06
CA ASN A 87 2.28 2.16 12.31
C ASN A 87 3.00 1.49 11.11
N ILE A 88 4.20 0.99 11.36
CA ILE A 88 5.05 0.30 10.37
C ILE A 88 4.84 -1.22 10.32
N ALA A 89 3.87 -1.76 11.04
CA ALA A 89 3.59 -3.19 11.04
C ALA A 89 3.10 -3.67 9.67
N LYS A 90 3.62 -4.82 9.25
CA LYS A 90 3.28 -5.46 7.97
C LYS A 90 2.26 -6.59 8.11
N ASN A 91 1.77 -6.84 9.32
CA ASN A 91 0.80 -7.88 9.61
C ASN A 91 -0.21 -7.36 10.64
N VAL A 92 -1.46 -7.28 10.24
CA VAL A 92 -2.57 -6.77 11.06
C VAL A 92 -3.57 -7.90 11.25
N ILE A 93 -3.92 -8.18 12.48
CA ILE A 93 -4.83 -9.27 12.84
C ILE A 93 -6.11 -8.68 13.45
N THR A 94 -7.23 -9.04 12.87
CA THR A 94 -8.58 -8.75 13.37
C THR A 94 -9.29 -10.07 13.74
N PRO A 95 -10.48 -10.08 14.33
CA PRO A 95 -11.12 -11.32 14.76
C PRO A 95 -11.32 -12.37 13.66
N LYS A 96 -11.52 -11.96 12.41
CA LYS A 96 -11.81 -12.87 11.27
C LYS A 96 -10.78 -12.79 10.16
N TRP A 97 -10.01 -11.72 10.09
CA TRP A 97 -9.11 -11.43 8.98
C TRP A 97 -7.69 -11.15 9.49
N GLN A 98 -6.74 -11.54 8.67
CA GLN A 98 -5.34 -11.16 8.75
C GLN A 98 -4.98 -10.41 7.47
N TYR A 99 -4.38 -9.23 7.62
CA TYR A 99 -3.95 -8.37 6.53
C TYR A 99 -2.43 -8.36 6.48
N ILE A 100 -1.85 -8.76 5.36
CA ILE A 100 -0.40 -8.86 5.20
C ILE A 100 0.04 -7.88 4.11
N PHE A 101 0.89 -6.93 4.47
CA PHE A 101 1.39 -5.88 3.61
C PHE A 101 2.75 -6.30 3.05
N LEU A 102 2.83 -6.49 1.74
CA LEU A 102 4.03 -6.93 1.04
C LEU A 102 4.61 -5.80 0.20
N ASN A 103 5.94 -5.71 0.19
CA ASN A 103 6.65 -4.74 -0.62
C ASN A 103 7.02 -5.34 -1.98
N SER A 104 6.49 -4.74 -3.05
CA SER A 104 6.83 -5.06 -4.45
C SER A 104 7.55 -3.91 -5.15
N GLU A 105 7.95 -2.87 -4.41
CA GLU A 105 8.71 -1.74 -4.94
C GLU A 105 10.05 -2.20 -5.48
N VAL A 106 10.40 -1.70 -6.67
CA VAL A 106 11.75 -1.73 -7.22
C VAL A 106 12.17 -0.29 -7.46
N TYR A 107 13.25 0.13 -6.84
CA TYR A 107 13.67 1.53 -6.86
C TYR A 107 13.85 2.06 -8.30
N ALA A 108 13.25 3.22 -8.57
CA ALA A 108 13.33 3.97 -9.82
C ALA A 108 12.81 3.23 -11.07
N VAL A 109 11.95 2.21 -10.92
CA VAL A 109 11.25 1.57 -12.05
C VAL A 109 9.75 1.49 -11.77
N ALA A 110 8.95 1.50 -12.81
CA ALA A 110 7.48 1.53 -12.70
C ALA A 110 6.85 0.15 -12.49
N HIS A 111 7.57 -0.93 -12.78
CA HIS A 111 7.07 -2.29 -12.55
C HIS A 111 7.47 -2.82 -11.17
N GLY A 112 6.68 -3.74 -10.66
CA GLY A 112 6.96 -4.41 -9.40
C GLY A 112 7.75 -5.70 -9.54
N TRP A 113 8.39 -6.07 -8.45
CA TRP A 113 8.99 -7.38 -8.25
C TRP A 113 8.82 -7.82 -6.80
N ILE A 114 8.27 -8.99 -6.55
CA ILE A 114 8.17 -9.51 -5.20
C ILE A 114 9.38 -10.39 -4.88
N LEU A 115 10.07 -10.05 -3.79
CA LEU A 115 11.21 -10.85 -3.34
C LEU A 115 10.74 -12.11 -2.62
N ARG A 116 11.56 -13.16 -2.65
CA ARG A 116 11.25 -14.44 -2.04
C ARG A 116 10.99 -14.35 -0.55
N ASP A 117 11.72 -13.50 0.16
CA ASP A 117 11.54 -13.26 1.59
C ASP A 117 10.17 -12.69 1.94
N GLN A 118 9.58 -11.87 1.04
CA GLN A 118 8.22 -11.36 1.20
C GLN A 118 7.18 -12.50 1.07
N LEU A 119 7.40 -13.43 0.16
CA LEU A 119 6.53 -14.60 -0.01
C LEU A 119 6.63 -15.54 1.21
N ASP A 120 7.84 -15.80 1.66
CA ASP A 120 8.09 -16.63 2.86
C ASP A 120 7.50 -15.98 4.11
N TYR A 121 7.59 -14.65 4.24
CA TYR A 121 6.93 -13.90 5.30
C TYR A 121 5.41 -14.05 5.26
N ALA A 122 4.79 -13.93 4.08
CA ALA A 122 3.33 -14.11 3.93
C ALA A 122 2.90 -15.51 4.38
N ALA A 123 3.61 -16.55 3.94
CA ALA A 123 3.35 -17.93 4.34
C ALA A 123 3.52 -18.13 5.85
N TYR A 124 4.61 -17.60 6.42
CA TYR A 124 4.86 -17.66 7.86
C TYR A 124 3.72 -17.03 8.67
N CYS A 125 3.30 -15.83 8.30
CA CYS A 125 2.21 -15.12 8.98
C CYS A 125 0.88 -15.89 8.87
N ALA A 126 0.53 -16.38 7.68
CA ALA A 126 -0.69 -17.13 7.44
C ALA A 126 -0.75 -18.45 8.23
N HIS A 127 0.37 -19.18 8.32
CA HIS A 127 0.45 -20.40 9.09
C HIS A 127 0.28 -20.20 10.60
N ARG A 128 0.66 -19.05 11.11
CA ARG A 128 0.49 -18.72 12.55
C ARG A 128 -0.95 -18.35 12.91
N SER A 129 -1.78 -18.08 11.93
CA SER A 129 -3.19 -17.69 12.14
C SER A 129 -4.12 -18.50 11.22
N PRO A 130 -4.12 -19.85 11.31
CA PRO A 130 -4.78 -20.72 10.32
C PRO A 130 -6.30 -20.60 10.31
N SER A 131 -6.91 -20.09 11.37
CA SER A 131 -8.37 -19.90 11.48
C SER A 131 -8.85 -18.59 10.88
N GLN A 132 -7.95 -17.71 10.45
CA GLN A 132 -8.29 -16.41 9.88
C GLN A 132 -8.24 -16.44 8.36
N HIS A 133 -9.09 -15.64 7.72
CA HIS A 133 -8.97 -15.34 6.30
C HIS A 133 -7.80 -14.37 6.09
N VAL A 134 -6.96 -14.63 5.11
CA VAL A 134 -5.84 -13.76 4.77
C VAL A 134 -6.20 -12.87 3.59
N CYS A 135 -5.96 -11.56 3.76
CA CYS A 135 -5.96 -10.57 2.70
C CYS A 135 -4.50 -10.10 2.51
N ILE A 136 -3.98 -10.25 1.30
CA ILE A 136 -2.65 -9.74 0.95
C ILE A 136 -2.81 -8.37 0.30
N LEU A 137 -2.03 -7.39 0.76
CA LEU A 137 -1.96 -6.08 0.17
C LEU A 137 -0.58 -5.91 -0.47
N VAL A 138 -0.57 -5.48 -1.73
CA VAL A 138 0.64 -5.27 -2.52
C VAL A 138 0.40 -4.13 -3.50
N HIS A 139 1.40 -3.29 -3.80
CA HIS A 139 1.17 -2.15 -4.68
C HIS A 139 0.91 -2.60 -6.12
N HIS A 140 1.86 -3.33 -6.72
CA HIS A 140 1.76 -3.74 -8.13
C HIS A 140 0.82 -4.93 -8.29
N LEU A 141 -0.07 -4.82 -9.27
CA LEU A 141 -1.06 -5.85 -9.56
C LEU A 141 -0.36 -7.14 -10.06
N PRO A 142 -0.69 -8.31 -9.50
CA PRO A 142 -0.12 -9.58 -9.94
C PRO A 142 -0.90 -10.24 -11.09
N LEU A 143 -1.64 -9.44 -11.87
CA LEU A 143 -2.45 -9.88 -13.01
C LEU A 143 -2.36 -8.85 -14.14
N LEU A 144 -2.54 -9.29 -15.38
CA LEU A 144 -2.69 -8.41 -16.51
C LEU A 144 -4.10 -7.82 -16.56
N VAL A 145 -4.21 -6.55 -16.94
CA VAL A 145 -5.49 -5.83 -17.06
C VAL A 145 -5.96 -5.66 -18.51
N GLY A 146 -5.15 -6.11 -19.48
CA GLY A 146 -5.44 -5.99 -20.91
C GLY A 146 -5.12 -4.62 -21.52
N SER A 147 -4.42 -3.76 -20.79
CA SER A 147 -3.88 -2.50 -21.27
C SER A 147 -2.40 -2.65 -21.60
N ARG A 148 -2.01 -2.46 -22.86
CA ARG A 148 -0.60 -2.61 -23.27
C ARG A 148 0.36 -1.78 -22.42
N TRP A 149 -0.04 -0.59 -22.04
CA TRP A 149 0.79 0.31 -21.23
C TRP A 149 0.83 -0.13 -19.77
N LEU A 150 -0.33 -0.35 -19.15
CA LEU A 150 -0.41 -0.75 -17.73
C LEU A 150 0.22 -2.13 -17.50
N ASP A 151 0.06 -3.06 -18.44
CA ASP A 151 0.61 -4.41 -18.34
C ASP A 151 2.15 -4.44 -18.33
N THR A 152 2.81 -3.39 -18.83
CA THR A 152 4.28 -3.25 -18.71
C THR A 152 4.72 -2.81 -17.30
N GLN A 153 3.81 -2.39 -16.47
CA GLN A 153 4.07 -1.82 -15.14
C GLN A 153 3.53 -2.69 -14.00
N THR A 154 2.96 -3.84 -14.32
CA THR A 154 2.48 -4.81 -13.32
C THR A 154 3.63 -5.50 -12.57
N MET A 155 3.33 -6.44 -11.70
CA MET A 155 4.33 -7.28 -11.05
C MET A 155 4.97 -8.23 -12.07
N HIS A 156 6.26 -8.06 -12.38
CA HIS A 156 6.92 -8.82 -13.43
C HIS A 156 7.13 -10.31 -13.10
N ASN A 157 7.25 -10.68 -11.83
CA ASN A 157 7.27 -12.09 -11.41
C ASN A 157 5.92 -12.55 -10.84
N SER A 158 4.82 -12.10 -11.44
CA SER A 158 3.45 -12.43 -11.03
C SER A 158 3.15 -13.92 -11.03
N ASP A 159 3.72 -14.70 -11.96
CA ASP A 159 3.55 -16.16 -12.01
C ASP A 159 4.13 -16.84 -10.77
N GLU A 160 5.32 -16.42 -10.32
CA GLU A 160 5.94 -16.90 -9.09
C GLU A 160 5.07 -16.53 -7.89
N PHE A 161 4.67 -15.26 -7.78
CA PHE A 161 3.78 -14.78 -6.74
C PHE A 161 2.50 -15.60 -6.67
N ASN A 162 1.77 -15.71 -7.79
CA ASN A 162 0.49 -16.42 -7.85
C ASN A 162 0.66 -17.90 -7.50
N THR A 163 1.70 -18.57 -8.05
CA THR A 163 1.98 -19.98 -7.72
C THR A 163 2.25 -20.17 -6.25
N TYR A 164 2.97 -19.24 -5.62
CA TYR A 164 3.29 -19.31 -4.20
C TYR A 164 2.07 -19.07 -3.32
N ILE A 165 1.31 -18.00 -3.60
CA ILE A 165 0.14 -17.61 -2.82
C ILE A 165 -0.97 -18.65 -2.89
N HIS A 166 -1.17 -19.32 -4.03
CA HIS A 166 -2.16 -20.38 -4.16
C HIS A 166 -1.91 -21.58 -3.22
N ARG A 167 -0.69 -21.74 -2.71
CA ARG A 167 -0.36 -22.79 -1.72
C ARG A 167 -0.74 -22.42 -0.29
N ILE A 168 -1.13 -21.17 -0.06
CA ILE A 168 -1.55 -20.68 1.25
C ILE A 168 -3.09 -20.78 1.33
N ASN A 169 -3.58 -21.84 1.94
CA ASN A 169 -4.98 -22.27 1.87
C ASN A 169 -6.00 -21.25 2.40
N ASN A 170 -5.60 -20.33 3.27
CA ASN A 170 -6.49 -19.33 3.88
C ASN A 170 -6.43 -17.93 3.24
N VAL A 171 -5.67 -17.74 2.16
CA VAL A 171 -5.74 -16.51 1.36
C VAL A 171 -7.09 -16.44 0.65
N ARG A 172 -7.79 -15.31 0.78
CA ARG A 172 -9.11 -15.05 0.21
C ARG A 172 -9.18 -13.82 -0.66
N ALA A 173 -8.25 -12.88 -0.48
CA ALA A 173 -8.24 -11.64 -1.24
C ALA A 173 -6.81 -11.15 -1.45
N ILE A 174 -6.60 -10.48 -2.58
CA ILE A 174 -5.42 -9.66 -2.87
C ILE A 174 -5.94 -8.27 -3.23
N VAL A 175 -5.40 -7.25 -2.59
CA VAL A 175 -5.74 -5.84 -2.84
C VAL A 175 -4.50 -5.15 -3.38
N SER A 176 -4.65 -4.46 -4.49
CA SER A 176 -3.57 -3.73 -5.14
C SER A 176 -3.92 -2.26 -5.33
N GLY A 177 -2.88 -1.41 -5.40
CA GLY A 177 -2.96 -0.03 -5.86
C GLY A 177 -2.55 0.07 -7.33
N HIS A 178 -1.78 1.12 -7.68
CA HIS A 178 -1.05 1.33 -8.93
C HIS A 178 -1.90 1.59 -10.17
N ILE A 179 -3.00 0.88 -10.37
CA ILE A 179 -3.85 0.98 -11.56
C ILE A 179 -4.90 2.08 -11.35
N HIS A 180 -4.89 3.09 -12.20
CA HIS A 180 -5.81 4.24 -12.19
C HIS A 180 -6.86 4.16 -13.28
#